data_324a081acaf79fe890e2ca528975fcf8
#
_entry.id   324a081acaf79fe890e2ca528975fcf8
#
_cell.length_a   1.000
_cell.length_b   1.000
_cell.length_c   1.000
_cell.angle_alpha   90.00
_cell.angle_beta   90.00
_cell.angle_gamma   90.00
#
_symmetry.space_group_name_H-M   'P 1'
#
loop_
_entity.id
_entity.type
_entity.pdbx_description
1 polymer ?
#
loop_
_entity_poly.entity_id
_entity_poly.type
_entity_poly.pdbx_seq_one_letter_code
_entity_poly.pdbx_strand_id
1 'polypeptide(L)'
;MKRAAAEKQFSLWLTTQVNAQGLLYKVPVANRYAACLRTEPPKLDIPLSAEERDTYLCRTFQDFDRLDKIFRAAPNFQEVDRGSGHGAFSAGLSAYRRYLRFLECGIEEGDSTTKGTPEILGSDENPCNLSELSDVSTPETILDVLRSTYSGGFRFEATSISLLARISGIQIDTKIKENLENSMFGRRDGVFFLPDQIADVDTQTDLLVTTDAYLQDYGCFEVSEVYKEFEKRLNSACIKTVEDFEDYYLWVAQEKVRCVAVPQIRTRVVRYSGGNVWETFGEVAKKIVSFINEGHYGSCAEDELQEKFPAFSKYLLSKIVRHCASDELVRVEINDTICYQSFAALGLPEDFTETLSSTLERLDEIGLPPSQETLHTALSLELGANIKSELGLPDWNTYRRFISAYYKGQPHREWKNNIFVEVDG
;
A
#
# COMPACT_ATOMS: atom_id res chain seq x y z
N MET A 1 0.44 6.05 -19.15
CA MET A 1 0.34 6.15 -17.67
C MET A 1 -1.13 6.35 -17.31
N LYS A 2 -1.68 5.61 -16.33
CA LYS A 2 -3.08 5.81 -15.91
C LYS A 2 -3.17 7.18 -15.19
N ARG A 3 -4.26 7.92 -15.41
CA ARG A 3 -4.54 9.25 -14.82
C ARG A 3 -4.22 9.34 -13.32
N ALA A 4 -4.67 8.36 -12.54
CA ALA A 4 -4.45 8.31 -11.09
C ALA A 4 -2.94 8.25 -10.70
N ALA A 5 -2.12 7.59 -11.52
CA ALA A 5 -0.68 7.54 -11.29
C ALA A 5 -0.01 8.90 -11.53
N ALA A 6 -0.43 9.65 -12.56
CA ALA A 6 0.10 10.98 -12.84
C ALA A 6 -0.28 12.00 -11.75
N GLU A 7 -1.51 11.96 -11.26
CA GLU A 7 -1.98 12.78 -10.13
C GLU A 7 -1.15 12.53 -8.87
N LYS A 8 -0.91 11.25 -8.54
CA LYS A 8 -0.10 10.87 -7.38
C LYS A 8 1.37 11.28 -7.53
N GLN A 9 1.97 11.05 -8.69
CA GLN A 9 3.35 11.47 -8.96
C GLN A 9 3.53 12.97 -8.78
N PHE A 10 2.62 13.76 -9.33
CA PHE A 10 2.66 15.21 -9.17
C PHE A 10 2.51 15.64 -7.71
N SER A 11 1.54 15.07 -6.97
CA SER A 11 1.36 15.40 -5.55
C SER A 11 2.60 15.06 -4.75
N LEU A 12 3.21 13.90 -5.00
CA LEU A 12 4.41 13.46 -4.30
C LEU A 12 5.61 14.37 -4.63
N TRP A 13 5.86 14.63 -5.92
CA TRP A 13 6.91 15.57 -6.33
C TRP A 13 6.72 16.95 -5.67
N LEU A 14 5.47 17.43 -5.58
CA LEU A 14 5.21 18.74 -4.97
C LEU A 14 5.59 18.77 -3.48
N THR A 15 5.50 17.67 -2.74
CA THR A 15 5.96 17.61 -1.34
C THR A 15 7.48 17.73 -1.20
N THR A 16 8.24 17.49 -2.26
CA THR A 16 9.69 17.71 -2.29
C THR A 16 10.07 19.15 -2.67
N GLN A 17 9.09 19.96 -3.06
CA GLN A 17 9.30 21.34 -3.52
C GLN A 17 9.06 22.35 -2.41
N VAL A 18 9.75 23.48 -2.50
CA VAL A 18 9.52 24.63 -1.61
C VAL A 18 8.46 25.57 -2.19
N ASN A 19 7.67 26.17 -1.32
CA ASN A 19 6.72 27.23 -1.68
C ASN A 19 7.45 28.60 -1.74
N ALA A 20 6.72 29.65 -2.08
CA ALA A 20 7.25 31.03 -2.13
C ALA A 20 7.83 31.55 -0.79
N GLN A 21 7.60 30.85 0.32
CA GLN A 21 8.11 31.17 1.64
C GLN A 21 9.36 30.33 2.01
N GLY A 22 9.91 29.55 1.06
CA GLY A 22 11.04 28.67 1.29
C GLY A 22 10.72 27.41 2.12
N LEU A 23 9.44 27.03 2.24
CA LEU A 23 8.99 25.89 3.02
C LEU A 23 8.48 24.79 2.09
N LEU A 24 8.70 23.53 2.45
CA LEU A 24 8.13 22.40 1.74
C LEU A 24 6.59 22.49 1.69
N TYR A 25 6.03 22.08 0.56
CA TYR A 25 4.59 21.92 0.49
C TYR A 25 4.12 20.84 1.44
N LYS A 26 3.17 21.16 2.31
CA LYS A 26 2.51 20.17 3.15
C LYS A 26 1.72 19.19 2.29
N VAL A 27 1.74 17.93 2.64
CA VAL A 27 1.02 16.88 1.93
C VAL A 27 -0.46 17.23 1.68
N PRO A 28 -1.25 17.78 2.63
CA PRO A 28 -2.63 18.20 2.35
C PRO A 28 -2.73 19.29 1.28
N VAL A 29 -1.75 20.20 1.21
CA VAL A 29 -1.71 21.24 0.18
C VAL A 29 -1.34 20.65 -1.17
N ALA A 30 -0.34 19.76 -1.22
CA ALA A 30 0.05 19.07 -2.44
C ALA A 30 -1.10 18.24 -3.02
N ASN A 31 -1.76 17.45 -2.18
CA ASN A 31 -2.95 16.68 -2.56
C ASN A 31 -4.11 17.58 -3.02
N ARG A 32 -4.31 18.73 -2.36
CA ARG A 32 -5.32 19.70 -2.78
C ARG A 32 -5.02 20.26 -4.16
N TYR A 33 -3.77 20.64 -4.43
CA TYR A 33 -3.36 21.14 -5.75
C TYR A 33 -3.56 20.06 -6.82
N ALA A 34 -3.15 18.83 -6.54
CA ALA A 34 -3.39 17.72 -7.45
C ALA A 34 -4.88 17.45 -7.68
N ALA A 35 -5.69 17.45 -6.64
CA ALA A 35 -7.14 17.28 -6.76
C ALA A 35 -7.80 18.43 -7.57
N CYS A 36 -7.39 19.68 -7.36
CA CYS A 36 -7.91 20.82 -8.10
C CYS A 36 -7.67 20.68 -9.62
N LEU A 37 -6.53 20.15 -10.04
CA LEU A 37 -6.24 19.90 -11.46
C LEU A 37 -7.16 18.86 -12.10
N ARG A 38 -7.81 18.03 -11.29
CA ARG A 38 -8.81 17.05 -11.75
C ARG A 38 -10.24 17.60 -11.67
N THR A 39 -10.57 18.30 -10.58
CA THR A 39 -11.96 18.66 -10.25
C THR A 39 -12.41 20.00 -10.76
N GLU A 40 -11.49 20.94 -11.00
CA GLU A 40 -11.82 22.31 -11.41
C GLU A 40 -11.95 22.50 -12.93
N PRO A 41 -11.12 21.86 -13.80
CA PRO A 41 -11.25 22.03 -15.25
C PRO A 41 -12.65 21.69 -15.83
N PRO A 42 -13.38 20.67 -15.32
CA PRO A 42 -14.74 20.42 -15.78
C PRO A 42 -15.73 21.54 -15.51
N LYS A 43 -15.46 22.42 -14.55
CA LYS A 43 -16.33 23.54 -14.16
C LYS A 43 -16.11 24.80 -15.01
N LEU A 44 -15.04 24.83 -15.81
CA LEU A 44 -14.73 25.98 -16.66
C LEU A 44 -15.69 26.06 -17.85
N ASP A 45 -16.14 27.26 -18.15
CA ASP A 45 -16.98 27.56 -19.32
C ASP A 45 -16.10 27.74 -20.56
N ILE A 46 -15.65 26.61 -21.12
CA ILE A 46 -14.79 26.52 -22.29
C ILE A 46 -15.26 25.41 -23.23
N PRO A 47 -15.09 25.58 -24.56
CA PRO A 47 -15.54 24.63 -25.58
C PRO A 47 -14.57 23.44 -25.76
N LEU A 48 -14.21 22.76 -24.66
CA LEU A 48 -13.36 21.56 -24.66
C LEU A 48 -14.14 20.35 -24.16
N SER A 49 -13.88 19.19 -24.73
CA SER A 49 -14.38 17.91 -24.25
C SER A 49 -13.82 17.55 -22.86
N ALA A 50 -14.42 16.59 -22.18
CA ALA A 50 -13.94 16.13 -20.88
C ALA A 50 -12.49 15.56 -20.94
N GLU A 51 -12.13 14.93 -22.05
CA GLU A 51 -10.78 14.40 -22.28
C GLU A 51 -9.76 15.53 -22.51
N GLU A 52 -10.13 16.55 -23.33
CA GLU A 52 -9.26 17.70 -23.56
C GLU A 52 -9.06 18.58 -22.33
N ARG A 53 -9.96 18.50 -21.34
CA ARG A 53 -9.82 19.19 -20.04
C ARG A 53 -8.98 18.40 -19.04
N ASP A 54 -8.62 17.16 -19.33
CA ASP A 54 -7.85 16.35 -18.40
C ASP A 54 -6.39 16.76 -18.38
N THR A 55 -6.02 17.53 -17.36
CA THR A 55 -4.67 18.04 -17.12
C THR A 55 -3.63 16.93 -17.13
N TYR A 56 -3.96 15.75 -16.60
CA TYR A 56 -3.04 14.62 -16.46
C TYR A 56 -2.83 13.80 -17.74
N LEU A 57 -3.53 14.12 -18.82
CA LEU A 57 -3.26 13.58 -20.15
C LEU A 57 -2.14 14.35 -20.88
N CYS A 58 -1.84 15.58 -20.45
CA CYS A 58 -0.70 16.34 -20.97
C CYS A 58 0.61 15.67 -20.53
N ARG A 59 1.40 15.22 -21.50
CA ARG A 59 2.68 14.54 -21.26
C ARG A 59 3.89 15.46 -21.48
N THR A 60 3.69 16.57 -22.14
CA THR A 60 4.73 17.54 -22.42
C THR A 60 4.40 18.89 -21.82
N PHE A 61 5.46 19.63 -21.51
CA PHE A 61 5.32 21.03 -21.05
C PHE A 61 4.56 21.89 -22.08
N GLN A 62 4.80 21.69 -23.36
CA GLN A 62 4.17 22.47 -24.42
C GLN A 62 2.65 22.23 -24.50
N ASP A 63 2.23 20.97 -24.43
CA ASP A 63 0.80 20.61 -24.43
C ASP A 63 0.08 21.23 -23.24
N PHE A 64 0.71 21.13 -22.07
CA PHE A 64 0.17 21.72 -20.85
C PHE A 64 0.15 23.25 -20.89
N ASP A 65 1.19 23.91 -21.38
CA ASP A 65 1.25 25.38 -21.49
C ASP A 65 0.11 25.92 -22.36
N ARG A 66 -0.22 25.18 -23.44
CA ARG A 66 -1.40 25.48 -24.27
C ARG A 66 -2.70 25.35 -23.47
N LEU A 67 -2.85 24.27 -22.73
CA LEU A 67 -4.04 23.98 -21.93
C LEU A 67 -4.20 24.99 -20.78
N ASP A 68 -3.13 25.33 -20.06
CA ASP A 68 -3.13 26.32 -18.98
C ASP A 68 -3.58 27.70 -19.48
N LYS A 69 -3.13 28.13 -20.69
CA LYS A 69 -3.59 29.36 -21.32
C LYS A 69 -5.09 29.35 -21.62
N ILE A 70 -5.62 28.23 -22.11
CA ILE A 70 -7.05 28.07 -22.37
C ILE A 70 -7.84 28.13 -21.07
N PHE A 71 -7.41 27.44 -20.02
CA PHE A 71 -8.07 27.46 -18.71
C PHE A 71 -8.12 28.88 -18.13
N ARG A 72 -6.99 29.60 -18.14
CA ARG A 72 -6.90 30.96 -17.60
C ARG A 72 -7.69 31.98 -18.42
N ALA A 73 -7.94 31.72 -19.70
CA ALA A 73 -8.76 32.55 -20.56
C ALA A 73 -10.26 32.27 -20.41
N ALA A 74 -10.68 31.26 -19.63
CA ALA A 74 -12.09 30.95 -19.42
C ALA A 74 -12.82 32.12 -18.73
N PRO A 75 -14.02 32.51 -19.19
CA PRO A 75 -14.77 33.64 -18.62
C PRO A 75 -15.02 33.52 -17.11
N ASN A 76 -15.20 32.30 -16.61
CA ASN A 76 -15.48 31.99 -15.22
C ASN A 76 -14.25 31.47 -14.43
N PHE A 77 -13.02 31.60 -14.98
CA PHE A 77 -11.81 31.09 -14.32
C PHE A 77 -11.63 31.62 -12.90
N GLN A 78 -11.81 32.94 -12.71
CA GLN A 78 -11.65 33.56 -11.39
C GLN A 78 -12.67 33.07 -10.35
N GLU A 79 -13.88 32.77 -10.79
CA GLU A 79 -14.95 32.23 -9.92
C GLU A 79 -14.61 30.79 -9.48
N VAL A 80 -14.21 29.94 -10.43
CA VAL A 80 -13.79 28.57 -10.19
C VAL A 80 -12.55 28.54 -9.29
N ASP A 81 -11.56 29.40 -9.53
CA ASP A 81 -10.33 29.48 -8.73
C ASP A 81 -10.61 29.93 -7.28
N ARG A 82 -11.50 30.90 -7.06
CA ARG A 82 -11.96 31.26 -5.71
C ARG A 82 -12.70 30.11 -5.03
N GLY A 83 -13.58 29.43 -5.77
CA GLY A 83 -14.34 28.28 -5.29
C GLY A 83 -13.47 27.11 -4.87
N SER A 84 -12.29 26.95 -5.49
CA SER A 84 -11.29 25.92 -5.11
C SER A 84 -10.65 26.19 -3.75
N GLY A 85 -10.87 27.37 -3.18
CA GLY A 85 -10.37 27.86 -1.90
C GLY A 85 -8.99 28.49 -2.01
N HIS A 86 -8.96 29.83 -1.89
CA HIS A 86 -7.77 30.68 -1.87
C HIS A 86 -6.82 30.53 -3.07
N GLY A 87 -7.35 30.32 -4.28
CA GLY A 87 -6.52 30.22 -5.48
C GLY A 87 -5.78 28.88 -5.62
N ALA A 88 -6.31 27.81 -5.05
CA ALA A 88 -5.66 26.49 -5.07
C ALA A 88 -5.58 25.92 -6.49
N PHE A 89 -6.52 26.25 -7.38
CA PHE A 89 -6.49 25.79 -8.76
C PHE A 89 -5.39 26.49 -9.57
N SER A 90 -5.28 27.81 -9.52
CA SER A 90 -4.22 28.56 -10.20
C SER A 90 -2.82 28.22 -9.67
N ALA A 91 -2.69 27.99 -8.35
CA ALA A 91 -1.46 27.54 -7.74
C ALA A 91 -1.10 26.11 -8.18
N GLY A 92 -2.09 25.20 -8.27
CA GLY A 92 -1.92 23.86 -8.79
C GLY A 92 -1.44 23.85 -10.25
N LEU A 93 -2.04 24.66 -11.12
CA LEU A 93 -1.62 24.83 -12.53
C LEU A 93 -0.16 25.28 -12.62
N SER A 94 0.22 26.29 -11.83
CA SER A 94 1.60 26.80 -11.81
C SER A 94 2.60 25.76 -11.29
N ALA A 95 2.21 24.98 -10.30
CA ALA A 95 3.03 23.91 -9.76
C ALA A 95 3.18 22.74 -10.75
N TYR A 96 2.10 22.34 -11.43
CA TYR A 96 2.15 21.27 -12.43
C TYR A 96 2.96 21.65 -13.67
N ARG A 97 2.97 22.91 -14.04
CA ARG A 97 3.84 23.46 -15.08
C ARG A 97 5.33 23.27 -14.75
N ARG A 98 5.73 23.53 -13.50
CA ARG A 98 7.10 23.28 -13.03
C ARG A 98 7.43 21.79 -13.01
N TYR A 99 6.49 20.96 -12.60
CA TYR A 99 6.64 19.50 -12.60
C TYR A 99 6.92 18.95 -14.00
N LEU A 100 6.17 19.36 -15.03
CA LEU A 100 6.42 18.93 -16.40
C LEU A 100 7.76 19.40 -16.94
N ARG A 101 8.19 20.62 -16.61
CA ARG A 101 9.54 21.08 -16.95
C ARG A 101 10.62 20.23 -16.27
N PHE A 102 10.44 19.91 -15.02
CA PHE A 102 11.34 19.03 -14.30
C PHE A 102 11.44 17.65 -14.98
N LEU A 103 10.32 17.08 -15.41
CA LEU A 103 10.33 15.79 -16.13
C LEU A 103 11.03 15.84 -17.50
N GLU A 104 10.92 16.96 -18.21
CA GLU A 104 11.53 17.10 -19.55
C GLU A 104 13.01 17.46 -19.50
N CYS A 105 13.42 18.31 -18.57
CA CYS A 105 14.76 18.92 -18.56
C CYS A 105 15.66 18.40 -17.45
N GLY A 106 15.12 17.74 -16.42
CA GLY A 106 15.87 17.34 -15.23
C GLY A 106 16.49 18.52 -14.45
N ILE A 107 16.04 19.76 -14.73
CA ILE A 107 16.57 20.99 -14.15
C ILE A 107 15.47 21.68 -13.36
N GLU A 108 15.69 21.89 -12.07
CA GLU A 108 14.90 22.83 -11.27
C GLU A 108 15.27 24.26 -11.66
N GLU A 109 14.40 24.94 -12.41
CA GLU A 109 14.54 26.40 -12.58
C GLU A 109 14.14 27.09 -11.28
N GLY A 110 15.10 27.68 -10.61
CA GLY A 110 14.86 28.67 -9.57
C GLY A 110 13.95 29.78 -10.11
N ASP A 111 12.94 30.10 -9.36
CA ASP A 111 11.85 31.03 -9.65
C ASP A 111 12.36 32.39 -10.11
N SER A 112 12.31 32.68 -11.41
CA SER A 112 12.39 34.03 -11.91
C SER A 112 11.03 34.69 -11.87
N THR A 113 10.72 35.30 -10.76
CA THR A 113 9.52 36.08 -10.48
C THR A 113 9.30 37.17 -11.52
N THR A 114 8.27 37.06 -12.29
CA THR A 114 7.67 38.14 -13.01
C THR A 114 6.77 38.95 -12.08
N LYS A 115 7.16 40.18 -11.86
CA LYS A 115 6.42 41.25 -11.21
C LYS A 115 5.05 41.43 -11.84
N GLY A 116 4.03 41.46 -11.02
CA GLY A 116 2.70 42.00 -11.30
C GLY A 116 2.15 42.54 -10.00
N THR A 117 2.44 43.78 -9.69
CA THR A 117 1.93 44.53 -8.54
C THR A 117 0.54 45.05 -8.85
N PRO A 118 -0.41 45.01 -7.92
CA PRO A 118 -1.42 46.04 -7.77
C PRO A 118 -0.97 47.03 -6.69
N GLU A 119 -0.90 48.30 -7.08
CA GLU A 119 -0.73 49.46 -6.21
C GLU A 119 -1.77 49.48 -5.09
N ILE A 120 -1.32 49.67 -3.86
CA ILE A 120 -2.07 50.39 -2.82
C ILE A 120 -1.13 51.37 -2.16
N LEU A 121 -1.60 52.62 -2.20
CA LEU A 121 -0.96 53.81 -1.67
C LEU A 121 -0.66 53.74 -0.17
N GLY A 122 0.44 54.39 0.18
CA GLY A 122 0.51 55.29 1.36
C GLY A 122 1.41 54.86 2.48
N SER A 123 2.51 55.46 2.56
CA SER A 123 3.13 56.46 3.46
C SER A 123 4.56 56.09 3.87
N ASP A 124 5.39 57.06 3.52
CA ASP A 124 6.65 57.53 4.10
C ASP A 124 7.36 56.71 5.21
N GLU A 125 8.61 56.35 4.98
CA GLU A 125 9.81 56.93 5.57
C GLU A 125 11.08 56.10 5.27
N ASN A 126 12.04 56.83 4.70
CA ASN A 126 13.50 56.67 4.67
C ASN A 126 14.22 55.44 4.09
N PRO A 127 15.09 55.70 3.11
CA PRO A 127 15.95 54.68 2.52
C PRO A 127 17.27 54.58 3.31
N CYS A 128 17.53 53.45 3.93
CA CYS A 128 18.89 53.04 4.26
C CYS A 128 19.54 52.41 3.05
N ASN A 129 20.58 53.09 2.54
CA ASN A 129 21.53 52.60 1.55
C ASN A 129 22.08 51.23 1.90
N LEU A 130 21.76 50.24 1.06
CA LEU A 130 22.42 48.93 1.01
C LEU A 130 22.99 48.73 -0.40
N SER A 131 23.96 49.58 -0.75
CA SER A 131 24.84 49.36 -1.90
C SER A 131 26.22 49.01 -1.38
N GLU A 132 26.43 47.83 -0.84
CA GLU A 132 27.74 47.18 -0.67
C GLU A 132 27.52 45.80 -0.02
N LEU A 133 27.04 44.83 -0.82
CA LEU A 133 27.18 43.39 -0.56
C LEU A 133 27.01 42.63 -1.87
N SER A 134 27.93 42.91 -2.80
CA SER A 134 28.20 41.99 -3.90
C SER A 134 29.21 40.97 -3.40
N ASP A 135 28.79 39.77 -3.22
CA ASP A 135 29.42 38.47 -2.99
C ASP A 135 28.80 37.71 -1.80
N VAL A 136 27.48 37.54 -1.84
CA VAL A 136 26.84 36.54 -0.99
C VAL A 136 26.30 35.47 -1.93
N SER A 137 26.98 34.31 -1.94
CA SER A 137 26.41 33.06 -2.45
C SER A 137 24.99 32.97 -1.95
N THR A 138 24.04 32.69 -2.83
CA THR A 138 22.63 32.47 -2.49
C THR A 138 22.56 31.58 -1.25
N PRO A 139 21.90 31.99 -0.15
CA PRO A 139 21.85 31.19 1.05
C PRO A 139 21.21 29.84 0.70
N GLU A 140 21.95 28.75 0.98
CA GLU A 140 21.41 27.40 0.85
C GLU A 140 20.06 27.33 1.56
N THR A 141 19.07 26.77 0.91
CA THR A 141 17.77 26.57 1.55
C THR A 141 17.93 25.61 2.75
N ILE A 142 17.09 25.70 3.75
CA ILE A 142 17.08 24.75 4.89
C ILE A 142 17.13 23.30 4.40
N LEU A 143 16.48 23.01 3.29
CA LEU A 143 16.41 21.66 2.72
C LEU A 143 17.76 21.21 2.14
N ASP A 144 18.49 22.12 1.48
CA ASP A 144 19.80 21.80 0.92
C ASP A 144 20.81 21.52 2.03
N VAL A 145 20.72 22.28 3.13
CA VAL A 145 21.51 22.00 4.34
C VAL A 145 21.13 20.66 4.95
N LEU A 146 19.85 20.32 5.03
CA LEU A 146 19.40 19.02 5.53
C LEU A 146 19.88 17.86 4.64
N ARG A 147 19.85 18.02 3.31
CA ARG A 147 20.36 17.02 2.37
C ARG A 147 21.87 16.84 2.46
N SER A 148 22.62 17.96 2.44
CA SER A 148 24.09 17.93 2.38
C SER A 148 24.73 17.58 3.71
N THR A 149 24.23 18.14 4.81
CA THR A 149 24.86 18.04 6.14
C THR A 149 24.29 16.91 6.98
N TYR A 150 23.00 16.57 6.80
CA TYR A 150 22.27 15.60 7.62
C TYR A 150 21.80 14.38 6.81
N SER A 151 22.65 13.84 5.96
CA SER A 151 22.35 12.65 5.16
C SER A 151 21.99 11.42 6.00
N GLY A 152 22.43 11.35 7.28
CA GLY A 152 22.08 10.33 8.25
C GLY A 152 20.81 10.62 9.06
N GLY A 153 20.06 11.67 8.67
CA GLY A 153 18.85 12.14 9.35
C GLY A 153 19.11 13.27 10.35
N PHE A 154 18.04 13.98 10.68
CA PHE A 154 18.04 15.16 11.53
C PHE A 154 17.29 14.89 12.85
N ARG A 155 17.80 15.44 13.97
CA ARG A 155 17.12 15.42 15.26
C ARG A 155 16.70 16.84 15.63
N PHE A 156 15.43 17.04 15.99
CA PHE A 156 14.91 18.37 16.40
C PHE A 156 15.30 18.73 17.82
N GLU A 157 16.59 18.57 18.15
CA GLU A 157 17.20 19.01 19.40
C GLU A 157 17.63 20.49 19.31
N ALA A 158 17.65 21.22 20.42
CA ALA A 158 17.98 22.66 20.44
C ALA A 158 19.35 22.97 19.79
N THR A 159 20.34 22.11 19.99
CA THR A 159 21.68 22.23 19.40
C THR A 159 21.67 22.06 17.90
N SER A 160 20.94 21.05 17.39
CA SER A 160 20.80 20.77 15.96
C SER A 160 20.03 21.88 15.24
N ILE A 161 18.94 22.38 15.86
CA ILE A 161 18.15 23.51 15.32
C ILE A 161 19.01 24.77 15.25
N SER A 162 19.79 25.09 16.29
CA SER A 162 20.67 26.26 16.29
C SER A 162 21.78 26.15 15.25
N LEU A 163 22.31 24.94 15.03
CA LEU A 163 23.32 24.71 13.99
C LEU A 163 22.70 24.83 12.59
N LEU A 164 21.51 24.24 12.36
CA LEU A 164 20.77 24.33 11.11
C LEU A 164 20.45 25.81 10.77
N ALA A 165 19.97 26.57 11.75
CA ALA A 165 19.71 28.01 11.59
C ALA A 165 20.99 28.81 11.20
N ARG A 166 22.13 28.47 11.82
CA ARG A 166 23.41 29.13 11.54
C ARG A 166 23.95 28.81 10.14
N ILE A 167 23.83 27.54 9.71
CA ILE A 167 24.35 27.13 8.39
C ILE A 167 23.43 27.65 7.27
N SER A 168 22.09 27.54 7.44
CA SER A 168 21.15 28.03 6.42
C SER A 168 20.98 29.53 6.39
N GLY A 169 21.44 30.26 7.42
CA GLY A 169 21.20 31.70 7.57
C GLY A 169 19.75 32.07 7.87
N ILE A 170 18.88 31.09 8.16
CA ILE A 170 17.44 31.27 8.40
C ILE A 170 17.13 31.03 9.87
N GLN A 171 16.46 32.00 10.52
CA GLN A 171 16.00 31.82 11.90
C GLN A 171 14.85 30.80 11.93
N ILE A 172 15.05 29.70 12.65
CA ILE A 172 14.05 28.63 12.78
C ILE A 172 13.16 28.92 13.98
N ASP A 173 12.00 29.49 13.70
CA ASP A 173 10.94 29.68 14.68
C ASP A 173 10.11 28.40 14.89
N THR A 174 9.17 28.44 15.85
CA THR A 174 8.28 27.31 16.16
C THR A 174 7.49 26.87 14.94
N LYS A 175 7.04 27.80 14.09
CA LYS A 175 6.23 27.49 12.92
C LYS A 175 7.05 26.78 11.82
N ILE A 176 8.28 27.25 11.59
CA ILE A 176 9.21 26.60 10.66
C ILE A 176 9.56 25.19 11.15
N LYS A 177 9.84 25.07 12.46
CA LYS A 177 10.09 23.77 13.09
C LYS A 177 8.94 22.80 12.88
N GLU A 178 7.72 23.18 13.23
CA GLU A 178 6.53 22.35 13.03
C GLU A 178 6.31 21.97 11.57
N ASN A 179 6.56 22.88 10.64
CA ASN A 179 6.45 22.62 9.22
C ASN A 179 7.48 21.59 8.75
N LEU A 180 8.72 21.67 9.22
CA LEU A 180 9.76 20.69 8.91
C LEU A 180 9.41 19.32 9.51
N GLU A 181 9.02 19.25 10.79
CA GLU A 181 8.59 18.01 11.44
C GLU A 181 7.45 17.33 10.66
N ASN A 182 6.46 18.10 10.20
CA ASN A 182 5.34 17.56 9.42
C ASN A 182 5.70 17.16 7.97
N SER A 183 6.80 17.66 7.45
CA SER A 183 7.25 17.41 6.05
C SER A 183 8.31 16.32 5.96
N MET A 184 8.82 15.85 7.10
CA MET A 184 9.84 14.81 7.18
C MET A 184 9.25 13.55 7.78
N PHE A 185 9.75 12.40 7.36
CA PHE A 185 9.45 11.14 8.01
C PHE A 185 10.22 11.05 9.34
N GLY A 186 9.50 10.88 10.43
CA GLY A 186 10.08 10.66 11.75
C GLY A 186 10.15 9.18 12.09
N ARG A 187 11.37 8.64 12.21
CA ARG A 187 11.59 7.28 12.70
C ARG A 187 11.43 7.20 14.21
N ARG A 188 11.08 6.04 14.74
CA ARG A 188 10.80 5.81 16.17
C ARG A 188 11.92 6.24 17.13
N ASP A 189 13.17 6.25 16.67
CA ASP A 189 14.32 6.72 17.46
C ASP A 189 14.48 8.26 17.49
N GLY A 190 13.52 9.00 16.96
CA GLY A 190 13.51 10.46 16.94
C GLY A 190 14.41 11.07 15.88
N VAL A 191 14.82 10.31 14.88
CA VAL A 191 15.55 10.79 13.70
C VAL A 191 14.57 11.05 12.57
N PHE A 192 14.69 12.21 11.93
CA PHE A 192 13.83 12.67 10.85
C PHE A 192 14.59 12.70 9.52
N PHE A 193 13.92 12.31 8.45
CA PHE A 193 14.49 12.22 7.10
C PHE A 193 13.60 12.94 6.10
N LEU A 194 14.21 13.59 5.12
CA LEU A 194 13.46 14.08 3.96
C LEU A 194 13.01 12.89 3.09
N PRO A 195 11.87 13.01 2.37
CA PRO A 195 11.38 11.94 1.51
C PRO A 195 12.40 11.42 0.51
N ASP A 196 13.14 12.31 -0.13
CA ASP A 196 14.17 12.03 -1.13
C ASP A 196 15.45 11.39 -0.54
N GLN A 197 15.68 11.49 0.77
CA GLN A 197 16.74 10.76 1.46
C GLN A 197 16.38 9.29 1.67
N ILE A 198 15.09 8.94 1.69
CA ILE A 198 14.58 7.57 1.94
C ILE A 198 14.51 6.78 0.64
N ALA A 199 13.95 7.37 -0.40
CA ALA A 199 13.80 6.76 -1.70
C ALA A 199 13.68 7.85 -2.77
N ASP A 200 14.13 7.56 -3.99
CA ASP A 200 13.88 8.42 -5.13
C ASP A 200 12.37 8.46 -5.48
N VAL A 201 12.00 9.44 -6.29
CA VAL A 201 10.59 9.66 -6.67
C VAL A 201 9.98 8.48 -7.40
N ASP A 202 10.78 7.79 -8.22
CA ASP A 202 10.32 6.62 -8.98
C ASP A 202 10.04 5.46 -8.02
N THR A 203 10.93 5.21 -7.07
CA THR A 203 10.73 4.19 -6.02
C THR A 203 9.51 4.48 -5.16
N GLN A 204 9.32 5.74 -4.73
CA GLN A 204 8.14 6.13 -3.95
C GLN A 204 6.86 5.95 -4.76
N THR A 205 6.88 6.30 -6.03
CA THR A 205 5.75 6.14 -6.94
C THR A 205 5.41 4.66 -7.15
N ASP A 206 6.41 3.84 -7.45
CA ASP A 206 6.23 2.40 -7.65
C ASP A 206 5.68 1.74 -6.38
N LEU A 207 6.19 2.12 -5.21
CA LEU A 207 5.69 1.63 -3.93
C LEU A 207 4.19 1.92 -3.77
N LEU A 208 3.76 3.16 -4.03
CA LEU A 208 2.35 3.53 -3.91
C LEU A 208 1.48 2.85 -4.96
N VAL A 209 1.97 2.72 -6.20
CA VAL A 209 1.23 2.05 -7.28
C VAL A 209 1.06 0.56 -6.98
N THR A 210 2.14 -0.10 -6.54
CA THR A 210 2.13 -1.53 -6.20
C THR A 210 1.18 -1.80 -5.02
N THR A 211 1.31 -1.02 -3.95
CA THR A 211 0.47 -1.21 -2.75
C THR A 211 -0.98 -0.85 -2.99
N ASP A 212 -1.28 0.16 -3.82
CA ASP A 212 -2.66 0.46 -4.23
C ASP A 212 -3.27 -0.67 -5.05
N ALA A 213 -2.48 -1.29 -5.95
CA ALA A 213 -2.93 -2.46 -6.71
C ALA A 213 -3.27 -3.62 -5.75
N TYR A 214 -2.41 -3.91 -4.77
CA TYR A 214 -2.67 -4.95 -3.76
C TYR A 214 -3.91 -4.64 -2.92
N LEU A 215 -4.10 -3.38 -2.50
CA LEU A 215 -5.30 -2.97 -1.77
C LEU A 215 -6.57 -3.07 -2.62
N GLN A 216 -6.50 -2.76 -3.92
CA GLN A 216 -7.63 -2.90 -4.83
C GLN A 216 -7.94 -4.37 -5.13
N ASP A 217 -6.91 -5.18 -5.35
CA ASP A 217 -7.07 -6.57 -5.72
C ASP A 217 -7.41 -7.46 -4.52
N TYR A 218 -6.79 -7.23 -3.38
CA TYR A 218 -6.90 -8.14 -2.24
C TYR A 218 -7.53 -7.50 -0.99
N GLY A 219 -7.71 -6.18 -0.97
CA GLY A 219 -8.16 -5.44 0.20
C GLY A 219 -7.10 -5.25 1.29
N CYS A 220 -5.99 -5.94 1.19
CA CYS A 220 -4.86 -5.85 2.12
C CYS A 220 -3.56 -6.40 1.50
N PHE A 221 -2.43 -6.15 2.16
CA PHE A 221 -1.15 -6.78 1.87
C PHE A 221 -0.31 -6.99 3.14
N GLU A 222 0.64 -7.90 3.10
CA GLU A 222 1.57 -8.16 4.20
C GLU A 222 2.76 -7.19 4.13
N VAL A 223 3.03 -6.48 5.23
CA VAL A 223 4.07 -5.44 5.28
C VAL A 223 5.44 -6.00 4.92
N SER A 224 5.77 -7.19 5.42
CA SER A 224 7.07 -7.83 5.20
C SER A 224 7.33 -8.19 3.74
N GLU A 225 6.30 -8.56 2.98
CA GLU A 225 6.47 -8.92 1.56
C GLU A 225 6.74 -7.68 0.71
N VAL A 226 5.97 -6.60 0.93
CA VAL A 226 6.22 -5.33 0.24
C VAL A 226 7.59 -4.77 0.63
N TYR A 227 7.99 -4.85 1.92
CA TYR A 227 9.33 -4.44 2.33
C TYR A 227 10.42 -5.20 1.57
N LYS A 228 10.34 -6.53 1.45
CA LYS A 228 11.31 -7.34 0.69
C LYS A 228 11.41 -6.92 -0.78
N GLU A 229 10.29 -6.57 -1.40
CA GLU A 229 10.25 -6.11 -2.79
C GLU A 229 11.00 -4.79 -2.98
N PHE A 230 10.87 -3.87 -2.01
CA PHE A 230 11.44 -2.52 -2.10
C PHE A 230 12.75 -2.32 -1.32
N GLU A 231 13.16 -3.25 -0.45
CA GLU A 231 14.31 -3.11 0.46
C GLU A 231 15.58 -2.59 -0.23
N LYS A 232 15.89 -3.11 -1.42
CA LYS A 232 17.10 -2.73 -2.17
C LYS A 232 17.04 -1.33 -2.79
N ARG A 233 15.85 -0.77 -2.91
CA ARG A 233 15.58 0.55 -3.50
C ARG A 233 15.40 1.62 -2.43
N LEU A 234 15.20 1.22 -1.18
CA LEU A 234 15.11 2.09 -0.02
C LEU A 234 16.50 2.35 0.57
N ASN A 235 16.71 3.54 1.11
CA ASN A 235 17.95 3.86 1.80
C ASN A 235 18.01 3.11 3.15
N SER A 236 18.89 2.13 3.24
CA SER A 236 19.07 1.28 4.44
C SER A 236 19.55 2.06 5.68
N ALA A 237 20.07 3.28 5.53
CA ALA A 237 20.37 4.13 6.68
C ALA A 237 19.09 4.74 7.29
N CYS A 238 18.05 4.93 6.46
CA CYS A 238 16.77 5.52 6.87
C CYS A 238 15.77 4.46 7.31
N ILE A 239 15.62 3.38 6.52
CA ILE A 239 14.71 2.27 6.75
C ILE A 239 15.55 1.02 7.05
N LYS A 240 15.60 0.60 8.30
CA LYS A 240 16.46 -0.50 8.78
C LYS A 240 15.69 -1.79 9.04
N THR A 241 14.40 -1.67 9.32
CA THR A 241 13.56 -2.79 9.74
C THR A 241 12.21 -2.74 9.04
N VAL A 242 11.47 -3.84 9.10
CA VAL A 242 10.09 -3.93 8.61
C VAL A 242 9.19 -2.91 9.34
N GLU A 243 9.46 -2.67 10.62
CA GLU A 243 8.72 -1.70 11.42
C GLU A 243 8.99 -0.25 10.99
N ASP A 244 10.25 0.09 10.63
CA ASP A 244 10.58 1.40 10.06
C ASP A 244 9.86 1.59 8.71
N PHE A 245 9.81 0.52 7.89
CA PHE A 245 9.11 0.53 6.62
C PHE A 245 7.59 0.69 6.81
N GLU A 246 7.00 0.00 7.78
CA GLU A 246 5.59 0.17 8.12
C GLU A 246 5.26 1.62 8.46
N ASP A 247 6.04 2.23 9.36
CA ASP A 247 5.86 3.62 9.77
C ASP A 247 6.04 4.58 8.58
N TYR A 248 7.05 4.34 7.73
CA TYR A 248 7.27 5.11 6.52
C TYR A 248 6.10 4.98 5.53
N TYR A 249 5.66 3.74 5.27
CA TYR A 249 4.53 3.52 4.37
C TYR A 249 3.25 4.20 4.88
N LEU A 250 2.94 4.08 6.16
CA LEU A 250 1.77 4.74 6.76
C LEU A 250 1.87 6.26 6.68
N TRP A 251 3.08 6.80 6.84
CA TRP A 251 3.34 8.23 6.67
C TRP A 251 3.13 8.70 5.22
N VAL A 252 3.56 7.92 4.22
CA VAL A 252 3.39 8.22 2.79
C VAL A 252 1.95 8.00 2.34
N ALA A 253 1.31 6.89 2.75
CA ALA A 253 -0.04 6.50 2.34
C ALA A 253 -1.15 7.32 3.01
N GLN A 254 -0.83 8.02 4.11
CA GLN A 254 -1.75 8.85 4.90
C GLN A 254 -2.94 8.08 5.49
N GLU A 255 -3.92 8.79 6.06
CA GLU A 255 -5.03 8.26 6.89
C GLU A 255 -5.99 7.25 6.22
N LYS A 256 -5.79 6.92 4.95
CA LYS A 256 -6.67 6.00 4.19
C LYS A 256 -6.49 4.54 4.58
N VAL A 257 -5.32 4.19 5.08
CA VAL A 257 -4.95 2.83 5.43
C VAL A 257 -4.46 2.76 6.87
N ARG A 258 -4.50 1.56 7.43
CA ARG A 258 -3.91 1.28 8.73
C ARG A 258 -3.22 -0.07 8.73
N CYS A 259 -2.20 -0.20 9.52
CA CYS A 259 -1.59 -1.49 9.80
C CYS A 259 -2.31 -2.18 10.95
N VAL A 260 -2.60 -3.46 10.76
CA VAL A 260 -3.28 -4.31 11.73
C VAL A 260 -2.42 -5.53 12.01
N ALA A 261 -2.10 -5.76 13.29
CA ALA A 261 -1.51 -7.03 13.70
C ALA A 261 -2.59 -8.12 13.64
N VAL A 262 -2.26 -9.26 13.03
CA VAL A 262 -3.14 -10.44 13.00
C VAL A 262 -2.75 -11.35 14.18
N PRO A 263 -3.52 -11.36 15.28
CA PRO A 263 -3.05 -11.88 16.58
C PRO A 263 -2.61 -13.35 16.54
N GLN A 264 -3.34 -14.19 15.80
CA GLN A 264 -3.08 -15.63 15.77
C GLN A 264 -1.89 -16.03 14.90
N ILE A 265 -1.43 -15.16 14.02
CA ILE A 265 -0.40 -15.50 13.01
C ILE A 265 0.84 -14.62 13.07
N ARG A 266 0.92 -13.73 14.06
CA ARG A 266 2.09 -12.86 14.34
C ARG A 266 2.60 -12.10 13.10
N THR A 267 1.71 -11.77 12.17
CA THR A 267 2.03 -10.97 11.00
C THR A 267 1.29 -9.63 11.04
N ARG A 268 1.75 -8.68 10.24
CA ARG A 268 1.18 -7.35 10.13
C ARG A 268 0.74 -7.11 8.70
N VAL A 269 -0.49 -6.65 8.54
CA VAL A 269 -1.08 -6.34 7.24
C VAL A 269 -1.55 -4.90 7.21
N VAL A 270 -1.36 -4.25 6.07
CA VAL A 270 -1.97 -2.96 5.77
C VAL A 270 -3.28 -3.19 5.04
N ARG A 271 -4.30 -2.43 5.41
CA ARG A 271 -5.63 -2.48 4.81
C ARG A 271 -6.33 -1.13 4.90
N TYR A 272 -7.42 -0.95 4.16
CA TYR A 272 -8.28 0.21 4.35
C TYR A 272 -8.91 0.25 5.76
N SER A 273 -9.18 1.45 6.25
CA SER A 273 -9.85 1.64 7.53
C SER A 273 -11.26 1.03 7.52
N GLY A 274 -11.58 0.22 8.53
CA GLY A 274 -12.89 -0.43 8.70
C GLY A 274 -12.88 -1.95 8.55
N GLY A 275 -13.91 -2.64 9.05
CA GLY A 275 -14.14 -4.07 8.96
C GLY A 275 -13.18 -4.97 9.76
N ASN A 276 -13.36 -6.28 9.61
CA ASN A 276 -12.56 -7.32 10.24
C ASN A 276 -11.51 -7.85 9.25
N VAL A 277 -10.26 -8.06 9.69
CA VAL A 277 -9.20 -8.60 8.84
C VAL A 277 -9.51 -9.99 8.28
N TRP A 278 -10.23 -10.82 9.04
CA TRP A 278 -10.64 -12.15 8.61
C TRP A 278 -11.70 -12.13 7.50
N GLU A 279 -12.56 -11.11 7.43
CA GLU A 279 -13.47 -10.89 6.31
C GLU A 279 -12.69 -10.59 5.03
N THR A 280 -11.66 -9.74 5.13
CA THR A 280 -10.75 -9.46 4.01
C THR A 280 -10.03 -10.74 3.55
N PHE A 281 -9.54 -11.55 4.50
CA PHE A 281 -8.91 -12.84 4.17
C PHE A 281 -9.89 -13.84 3.56
N GLY A 282 -11.17 -13.81 3.93
CA GLY A 282 -12.21 -14.59 3.27
C GLY A 282 -12.35 -14.26 1.79
N GLU A 283 -12.28 -12.97 1.42
CA GLU A 283 -12.31 -12.57 0.00
C GLU A 283 -11.02 -12.98 -0.74
N VAL A 284 -9.87 -12.92 -0.09
CA VAL A 284 -8.62 -13.45 -0.66
C VAL A 284 -8.73 -14.96 -0.86
N ALA A 285 -9.27 -15.69 0.12
CA ALA A 285 -9.46 -17.14 0.05
C ALA A 285 -10.34 -17.54 -1.14
N LYS A 286 -11.45 -16.84 -1.40
CA LYS A 286 -12.29 -17.08 -2.58
C LYS A 286 -11.51 -16.93 -3.89
N LYS A 287 -10.64 -15.94 -3.99
CA LYS A 287 -9.77 -15.75 -5.17
C LYS A 287 -8.75 -16.89 -5.31
N ILE A 288 -8.21 -17.36 -4.19
CA ILE A 288 -7.30 -18.52 -4.19
C ILE A 288 -8.05 -19.78 -4.67
N VAL A 289 -9.24 -20.05 -4.15
CA VAL A 289 -10.09 -21.19 -4.56
C VAL A 289 -10.40 -21.13 -6.06
N SER A 290 -10.85 -19.98 -6.56
CA SER A 290 -11.13 -19.76 -7.99
C SER A 290 -9.89 -19.99 -8.83
N PHE A 291 -8.75 -19.44 -8.46
CA PHE A 291 -7.48 -19.61 -9.17
C PHE A 291 -7.07 -21.08 -9.26
N ILE A 292 -7.15 -21.83 -8.15
CA ILE A 292 -6.79 -23.25 -8.11
C ILE A 292 -7.76 -24.10 -8.95
N ASN A 293 -9.06 -23.84 -8.84
CA ASN A 293 -10.06 -24.64 -9.55
C ASN A 293 -10.11 -24.35 -11.04
N GLU A 294 -10.02 -23.09 -11.45
CA GLU A 294 -10.19 -22.67 -12.85
C GLU A 294 -8.88 -22.69 -13.63
N GLY A 295 -7.76 -22.26 -13.00
CA GLY A 295 -6.47 -22.10 -13.65
C GLY A 295 -5.55 -23.31 -13.56
N HIS A 296 -5.72 -24.18 -12.54
CA HIS A 296 -4.77 -25.26 -12.21
C HIS A 296 -5.43 -26.62 -12.05
N TYR A 297 -6.61 -26.82 -12.63
CA TYR A 297 -7.34 -28.10 -12.58
C TYR A 297 -7.51 -28.66 -11.16
N GLY A 298 -7.66 -27.75 -10.18
CA GLY A 298 -7.87 -28.10 -8.79
C GLY A 298 -6.60 -28.39 -7.98
N SER A 299 -5.39 -28.19 -8.52
CA SER A 299 -4.14 -28.41 -7.78
C SER A 299 -3.10 -27.35 -8.16
N CYS A 300 -2.47 -26.70 -7.18
CA CYS A 300 -1.47 -25.65 -7.39
C CYS A 300 -0.33 -25.78 -6.39
N ALA A 301 0.90 -25.69 -6.82
CA ALA A 301 2.07 -25.65 -5.93
C ALA A 301 2.09 -24.37 -5.09
N GLU A 302 2.64 -24.46 -3.87
CA GLU A 302 2.73 -23.31 -2.95
C GLU A 302 3.55 -22.16 -3.55
N ASP A 303 4.56 -22.46 -4.37
CA ASP A 303 5.39 -21.46 -5.04
C ASP A 303 4.59 -20.72 -6.13
N GLU A 304 3.85 -21.44 -6.96
CA GLU A 304 2.97 -20.85 -7.98
C GLU A 304 1.87 -19.99 -7.35
N LEU A 305 1.34 -20.45 -6.20
CA LEU A 305 0.35 -19.67 -5.46
C LEU A 305 0.95 -18.36 -4.95
N GLN A 306 2.19 -18.37 -4.44
CA GLN A 306 2.86 -17.15 -4.00
C GLN A 306 3.17 -16.21 -5.16
N GLU A 307 3.59 -16.72 -6.31
CA GLU A 307 3.80 -15.89 -7.52
C GLU A 307 2.51 -15.20 -7.97
N LYS A 308 1.37 -15.88 -7.86
CA LYS A 308 0.06 -15.31 -8.18
C LYS A 308 -0.43 -14.29 -7.16
N PHE A 309 -0.07 -14.47 -5.88
CA PHE A 309 -0.48 -13.62 -4.77
C PHE A 309 0.74 -12.99 -4.07
N PRO A 310 1.53 -12.16 -4.77
CA PRO A 310 2.81 -11.65 -4.27
C PRO A 310 2.67 -10.72 -3.06
N ALA A 311 1.48 -10.21 -2.80
CA ALA A 311 1.16 -9.40 -1.62
C ALA A 311 1.27 -10.16 -0.28
N PHE A 312 1.45 -11.49 -0.31
CA PHE A 312 1.40 -12.34 0.87
C PHE A 312 2.54 -13.36 0.88
N SER A 313 3.10 -13.64 2.04
CA SER A 313 4.05 -14.75 2.22
C SER A 313 3.34 -16.11 2.11
N LYS A 314 4.11 -17.16 1.77
CA LYS A 314 3.64 -18.55 1.82
C LYS A 314 3.00 -18.87 3.17
N TYR A 315 3.63 -18.39 4.25
CA TYR A 315 3.10 -18.57 5.60
C TYR A 315 1.71 -17.98 5.76
N LEU A 316 1.51 -16.72 5.35
CA LEU A 316 0.20 -16.08 5.45
C LEU A 316 -0.83 -16.72 4.52
N LEU A 317 -0.45 -17.06 3.28
CA LEU A 317 -1.33 -17.80 2.36
C LEU A 317 -1.78 -19.12 2.96
N SER A 318 -0.87 -19.90 3.58
CA SER A 318 -1.24 -21.15 4.24
C SER A 318 -2.22 -20.94 5.39
N LYS A 319 -2.13 -19.82 6.12
CA LYS A 319 -3.08 -19.48 7.18
C LYS A 319 -4.43 -19.04 6.62
N ILE A 320 -4.44 -18.24 5.55
CA ILE A 320 -5.67 -17.83 4.86
C ILE A 320 -6.43 -19.06 4.36
N VAL A 321 -5.76 -19.96 3.64
CA VAL A 321 -6.39 -21.20 3.16
C VAL A 321 -6.91 -22.03 4.34
N ARG A 322 -6.09 -22.20 5.38
CA ARG A 322 -6.44 -22.97 6.55
C ARG A 322 -7.66 -22.46 7.30
N HIS A 323 -7.83 -21.14 7.39
CA HIS A 323 -8.91 -20.55 8.21
C HIS A 323 -10.14 -20.14 7.40
N CYS A 324 -9.97 -19.85 6.12
CA CYS A 324 -11.03 -19.28 5.29
C CYS A 324 -11.48 -20.16 4.11
N ALA A 325 -10.70 -21.19 3.74
CA ALA A 325 -11.03 -22.11 2.63
C ALA A 325 -10.81 -23.59 2.99
N SER A 326 -10.86 -23.94 4.27
CA SER A 326 -10.58 -25.29 4.75
C SER A 326 -11.62 -26.34 4.36
N ASP A 327 -12.77 -25.92 3.92
CA ASP A 327 -13.88 -26.73 3.40
C ASP A 327 -13.81 -26.91 1.87
N GLU A 328 -12.96 -26.19 1.19
CA GLU A 328 -12.78 -26.25 -0.26
C GLU A 328 -11.40 -26.76 -0.67
N LEU A 329 -10.36 -26.39 0.10
CA LEU A 329 -8.97 -26.69 -0.21
C LEU A 329 -8.27 -27.48 0.90
N VAL A 330 -7.42 -28.40 0.50
CA VAL A 330 -6.52 -29.14 1.37
C VAL A 330 -5.07 -28.87 0.98
N ARG A 331 -4.19 -28.77 1.98
CA ARG A 331 -2.74 -28.69 1.77
C ARG A 331 -2.18 -30.11 1.81
N VAL A 332 -1.57 -30.53 0.72
CA VAL A 332 -1.00 -31.86 0.53
C VAL A 332 0.49 -31.76 0.18
N GLU A 333 1.20 -32.86 0.35
CA GLU A 333 2.60 -32.96 -0.06
C GLU A 333 2.71 -34.06 -1.15
N ILE A 334 3.13 -33.64 -2.33
CA ILE A 334 3.25 -34.53 -3.51
C ILE A 334 4.70 -34.44 -4.01
N ASN A 335 5.44 -35.55 -3.97
CA ASN A 335 6.83 -35.62 -4.43
C ASN A 335 7.70 -34.50 -3.80
N ASP A 336 7.67 -34.35 -2.49
CA ASP A 336 8.36 -33.31 -1.70
C ASP A 336 7.95 -31.87 -2.02
N THR A 337 6.88 -31.69 -2.78
CA THR A 337 6.31 -30.36 -3.10
C THR A 337 5.02 -30.17 -2.34
N ILE A 338 4.92 -29.03 -1.66
CA ILE A 338 3.70 -28.60 -0.99
C ILE A 338 2.74 -28.02 -2.03
N CYS A 339 1.54 -28.60 -2.10
CA CYS A 339 0.48 -28.20 -3.00
C CYS A 339 -0.80 -27.88 -2.23
N TYR A 340 -1.61 -27.03 -2.81
CA TYR A 340 -3.01 -26.82 -2.41
C TYR A 340 -3.90 -27.47 -3.46
N GLN A 341 -4.79 -28.35 -3.01
CA GLN A 341 -5.73 -29.06 -3.90
C GLN A 341 -7.16 -28.83 -3.47
N SER A 342 -8.04 -28.70 -4.45
CA SER A 342 -9.47 -28.80 -4.17
C SER A 342 -9.82 -30.25 -3.82
N PHE A 343 -10.85 -30.43 -3.00
CA PHE A 343 -11.28 -31.78 -2.65
C PHE A 343 -11.67 -32.60 -3.89
N ALA A 344 -12.26 -31.97 -4.90
CA ALA A 344 -12.59 -32.63 -6.16
C ALA A 344 -11.35 -33.16 -6.92
N ALA A 345 -10.20 -32.53 -6.76
CA ALA A 345 -8.95 -32.93 -7.44
C ALA A 345 -8.19 -34.05 -6.70
N LEU A 346 -8.62 -34.45 -5.50
CA LEU A 346 -7.95 -35.51 -4.73
C LEU A 346 -8.13 -36.91 -5.33
N GLY A 347 -8.95 -37.07 -6.37
CA GLY A 347 -9.12 -38.37 -7.06
C GLY A 347 -9.72 -39.44 -6.16
N LEU A 348 -10.58 -39.07 -5.22
CA LEU A 348 -11.27 -40.03 -4.34
C LEU A 348 -12.24 -40.89 -5.10
N PRO A 349 -12.47 -42.14 -4.65
CA PRO A 349 -13.54 -42.98 -5.16
C PRO A 349 -14.89 -42.25 -5.10
N GLU A 350 -15.74 -42.44 -6.11
CA GLU A 350 -17.09 -41.83 -6.16
C GLU A 350 -17.94 -42.14 -4.92
N ASP A 351 -17.73 -43.30 -4.34
CA ASP A 351 -18.45 -43.81 -3.14
C ASP A 351 -17.76 -43.45 -1.81
N PHE A 352 -16.70 -42.64 -1.83
CA PHE A 352 -15.94 -42.29 -0.61
C PHE A 352 -16.83 -41.78 0.53
N THR A 353 -17.77 -40.89 0.21
CA THR A 353 -18.68 -40.31 1.21
C THR A 353 -19.60 -41.38 1.83
N GLU A 354 -20.07 -42.33 1.03
CA GLU A 354 -20.90 -43.46 1.50
C GLU A 354 -20.05 -44.41 2.34
N THR A 355 -18.81 -44.72 1.88
CA THR A 355 -17.87 -45.56 2.62
C THR A 355 -17.51 -44.94 3.97
N LEU A 356 -17.31 -43.63 4.03
CA LEU A 356 -17.05 -42.91 5.28
C LEU A 356 -18.24 -43.04 6.25
N SER A 357 -19.46 -42.83 5.76
CA SER A 357 -20.66 -42.90 6.57
C SER A 357 -20.89 -44.35 7.11
N SER A 358 -20.80 -45.34 6.24
CA SER A 358 -20.97 -46.74 6.65
C SER A 358 -19.89 -47.24 7.59
N THR A 359 -18.64 -46.73 7.44
CA THR A 359 -17.54 -47.03 8.37
C THR A 359 -17.80 -46.43 9.75
N LEU A 360 -18.33 -45.23 9.83
CA LEU A 360 -18.71 -44.60 11.11
C LEU A 360 -19.83 -45.34 11.79
N GLU A 361 -20.88 -45.68 11.06
CA GLU A 361 -22.00 -46.48 11.59
C GLU A 361 -21.51 -47.81 12.18
N ARG A 362 -20.62 -48.51 11.48
CA ARG A 362 -20.05 -49.76 11.99
C ARG A 362 -19.20 -49.59 13.24
N LEU A 363 -18.40 -48.51 13.31
CA LEU A 363 -17.63 -48.21 14.50
C LEU A 363 -18.54 -47.94 15.70
N ASP A 364 -19.66 -47.26 15.49
CA ASP A 364 -20.65 -47.00 16.54
C ASP A 364 -21.37 -48.32 16.99
N GLU A 365 -21.75 -49.16 16.03
CA GLU A 365 -22.38 -50.47 16.32
C GLU A 365 -21.53 -51.39 17.21
N ILE A 366 -20.22 -51.40 16.98
CA ILE A 366 -19.26 -52.19 17.78
C ILE A 366 -18.77 -51.47 19.00
N GLY A 367 -19.19 -50.21 19.24
CA GLY A 367 -18.84 -49.39 20.40
C GLY A 367 -17.39 -48.92 20.40
N LEU A 368 -16.75 -48.81 19.22
CA LEU A 368 -15.41 -48.28 19.09
C LEU A 368 -15.43 -46.78 18.80
N PRO A 369 -14.86 -45.95 19.67
CA PRO A 369 -14.80 -44.52 19.40
C PRO A 369 -14.07 -44.21 18.08
N PRO A 370 -14.65 -43.42 17.17
CA PRO A 370 -14.02 -43.06 15.92
C PRO A 370 -12.91 -41.99 16.14
N SER A 371 -11.82 -42.43 16.81
CA SER A 371 -10.62 -41.63 16.91
C SER A 371 -10.01 -41.45 15.52
N GLN A 372 -9.15 -40.42 15.35
CA GLN A 372 -8.51 -40.20 14.06
C GLN A 372 -7.72 -41.44 13.57
N GLU A 373 -7.07 -42.16 14.47
CA GLU A 373 -6.36 -43.41 14.16
C GLU A 373 -7.28 -44.57 13.86
N THR A 374 -8.35 -44.75 14.67
CA THR A 374 -9.37 -45.81 14.47
C THR A 374 -10.10 -45.63 13.15
N LEU A 375 -10.58 -44.42 12.90
CA LEU A 375 -11.28 -44.08 11.66
C LEU A 375 -10.37 -44.23 10.44
N HIS A 376 -9.13 -43.74 10.51
CA HIS A 376 -8.16 -43.91 9.43
C HIS A 376 -7.90 -45.39 9.14
N THR A 377 -7.70 -46.22 10.17
CA THR A 377 -7.43 -47.65 10.00
C THR A 377 -8.66 -48.36 9.37
N ALA A 378 -9.85 -48.06 9.86
CA ALA A 378 -11.07 -48.66 9.33
C ALA A 378 -11.31 -48.27 7.86
N LEU A 379 -11.22 -46.99 7.53
CA LEU A 379 -11.33 -46.52 6.15
C LEU A 379 -10.26 -47.10 5.23
N SER A 380 -9.00 -47.18 5.71
CA SER A 380 -7.91 -47.78 4.93
C SER A 380 -8.14 -49.25 4.63
N LEU A 381 -8.74 -49.99 5.53
CA LEU A 381 -9.10 -51.37 5.31
C LEU A 381 -10.24 -51.51 4.28
N GLU A 382 -11.27 -50.66 4.37
CA GLU A 382 -12.40 -50.66 3.41
C GLU A 382 -11.96 -50.31 1.99
N LEU A 383 -11.15 -49.28 1.87
CA LEU A 383 -10.72 -48.77 0.57
C LEU A 383 -9.49 -49.51 0.03
N GLY A 384 -8.90 -50.41 0.83
CA GLY A 384 -7.67 -51.12 0.44
C GLY A 384 -6.44 -50.23 0.28
N ALA A 385 -6.46 -49.02 0.87
CA ALA A 385 -5.48 -48.01 0.62
C ALA A 385 -5.22 -47.16 1.87
N ASN A 386 -3.97 -46.73 2.09
CA ASN A 386 -3.64 -45.78 3.16
C ASN A 386 -3.97 -44.35 2.71
N ILE A 387 -5.18 -43.89 3.05
CA ILE A 387 -5.71 -42.58 2.62
C ILE A 387 -4.76 -41.44 2.93
N LYS A 388 -4.24 -41.39 4.16
CA LYS A 388 -3.35 -40.30 4.58
C LYS A 388 -2.08 -40.25 3.73
N SER A 389 -1.49 -41.38 3.39
CA SER A 389 -0.30 -41.48 2.58
C SER A 389 -0.56 -41.25 1.09
N GLU A 390 -1.63 -41.85 0.55
CA GLU A 390 -1.95 -41.73 -0.88
C GLU A 390 -2.41 -40.34 -1.29
N LEU A 391 -3.14 -39.66 -0.41
CA LEU A 391 -3.56 -38.27 -0.62
C LEU A 391 -2.49 -37.25 -0.18
N GLY A 392 -1.32 -37.69 0.27
CA GLY A 392 -0.27 -36.75 0.70
C GLY A 392 -0.64 -35.87 1.89
N LEU A 393 -1.57 -36.32 2.76
CA LEU A 393 -2.02 -35.53 3.91
C LEU A 393 -0.92 -35.45 4.98
N PRO A 394 -0.32 -34.27 5.24
CA PRO A 394 0.92 -34.18 6.00
C PRO A 394 0.76 -34.48 7.47
N ASP A 395 -0.39 -34.19 8.06
CA ASP A 395 -0.64 -34.32 9.48
C ASP A 395 -2.07 -34.76 9.82
N TRP A 396 -2.29 -35.16 11.08
CA TRP A 396 -3.61 -35.56 11.56
C TRP A 396 -4.64 -34.42 11.60
N ASN A 397 -4.20 -33.19 11.70
CA ASN A 397 -5.10 -32.05 11.67
C ASN A 397 -5.67 -31.83 10.25
N THR A 398 -4.84 -31.99 9.21
CA THR A 398 -5.26 -31.96 7.82
C THR A 398 -6.20 -33.13 7.52
N TYR A 399 -5.89 -34.35 8.00
CA TYR A 399 -6.75 -35.50 7.90
C TYR A 399 -8.14 -35.25 8.52
N ARG A 400 -8.20 -34.72 9.74
CA ARG A 400 -9.49 -34.43 10.40
C ARG A 400 -10.33 -33.44 9.60
N ARG A 401 -9.73 -32.40 9.03
CA ARG A 401 -10.45 -31.44 8.19
C ARG A 401 -10.97 -32.08 6.91
N PHE A 402 -10.15 -32.91 6.28
CA PHE A 402 -10.52 -33.67 5.12
C PHE A 402 -11.76 -34.56 5.43
N ILE A 403 -11.75 -35.30 6.50
CA ILE A 403 -12.91 -36.12 6.91
C ILE A 403 -14.14 -35.23 7.17
N SER A 404 -13.98 -34.11 7.87
CA SER A 404 -15.11 -33.19 8.12
C SER A 404 -15.71 -32.63 6.84
N ALA A 405 -14.90 -32.32 5.83
CA ALA A 405 -15.39 -31.80 4.57
C ALA A 405 -16.17 -32.81 3.74
N TYR A 406 -15.79 -34.09 3.82
CA TYR A 406 -16.47 -35.17 3.08
C TYR A 406 -17.64 -35.81 3.84
N TYR A 407 -17.68 -35.69 5.15
CA TYR A 407 -18.79 -36.22 5.92
C TYR A 407 -20.06 -35.36 5.72
N LYS A 408 -21.06 -35.93 5.04
CA LYS A 408 -22.38 -35.30 4.81
C LYS A 408 -23.50 -36.03 5.54
N GLY A 409 -23.16 -36.99 6.41
CA GLY A 409 -24.11 -37.84 7.09
C GLY A 409 -24.88 -37.12 8.21
N GLN A 410 -25.96 -37.80 8.64
CA GLN A 410 -26.72 -37.49 9.85
C GLN A 410 -26.54 -38.68 10.80
N PRO A 411 -26.35 -38.47 12.10
CA PRO A 411 -26.29 -37.18 12.80
C PRO A 411 -25.06 -36.36 12.48
N HIS A 412 -25.13 -35.05 12.73
CA HIS A 412 -23.95 -34.15 12.56
C HIS A 412 -22.82 -34.56 13.51
N ARG A 413 -21.56 -34.54 13.01
CA ARG A 413 -20.40 -34.94 13.79
C ARG A 413 -19.31 -33.86 13.78
N GLU A 414 -18.62 -33.76 14.90
CA GLU A 414 -17.48 -32.85 15.07
C GLU A 414 -16.29 -33.52 15.76
N TRP A 415 -15.06 -33.01 15.51
CA TRP A 415 -13.88 -33.48 16.20
C TRP A 415 -13.79 -32.88 17.61
N LYS A 416 -13.90 -33.75 18.65
CA LYS A 416 -13.60 -33.39 20.05
C LYS A 416 -12.54 -34.33 20.61
N ASN A 417 -11.41 -33.74 21.06
CA ASN A 417 -10.25 -34.51 21.59
C ASN A 417 -9.79 -35.66 20.65
N ASN A 418 -9.67 -35.39 19.36
CA ASN A 418 -9.32 -36.35 18.30
C ASN A 418 -10.34 -37.50 18.06
N ILE A 419 -11.54 -37.39 18.57
CA ILE A 419 -12.65 -38.32 18.32
C ILE A 419 -13.73 -37.58 17.52
N PHE A 420 -14.26 -38.24 16.48
CA PHE A 420 -15.29 -37.68 15.60
C PHE A 420 -16.69 -38.07 16.16
N VAL A 421 -17.18 -37.24 17.07
CA VAL A 421 -18.38 -37.48 17.88
C VAL A 421 -19.61 -36.82 17.28
N GLU A 422 -20.75 -37.44 17.53
CA GLU A 422 -22.07 -36.85 17.28
C GLU A 422 -22.26 -35.58 18.14
N VAL A 423 -22.89 -34.59 17.56
CA VAL A 423 -23.25 -33.34 18.21
C VAL A 423 -24.75 -33.18 18.08
N ASP A 424 -25.40 -33.11 19.22
CA ASP A 424 -26.83 -32.76 19.28
C ASP A 424 -27.06 -31.42 18.62
N GLY A 425 -27.91 -31.37 17.60
CA GLY A 425 -28.25 -30.18 16.84
C GLY A 425 -29.17 -29.23 17.60
#